data_80e3b469932cdac9b1635925223814fa
#
_entry.id   80e3b469932cdac9b1635925223814fa
#
_cell.length_a   1.000
_cell.length_b   1.000
_cell.length_c   1.000
_cell.angle_alpha   90.00
_cell.angle_beta   90.00
_cell.angle_gamma   90.00
#
_symmetry.space_group_name_H-M   'P 1'
#
loop_
_entity.id
_entity.type
_entity.pdbx_description
1 polymer ?
#
loop_
_entity_poly.entity_id
_entity_poly.type
_entity_poly.pdbx_seq_one_letter_code
_entity_poly.pdbx_strand_id
1 'polypeptide(L)'
;TTVNDCDSIVNLTLTINESTTSLETINECDTYDWNGTTYFESGNYVYISTNVNGCDSLANLDLIISQLELLSINGDQVGFTETENNTYSIINSNASSTYFWSLSNNIGTIDDGNANNSEIIITWGENDSETILCVYEEDEFGCQGEESCLNIDVKRPSNIIDFEEEILLVYPNPFTHKTTVSFDNPTQSKAVIKLIDSRGRVVREYSNIISNNIIIKKKELSIGLYNIVLELNDNIIKKSIVIQ
;
A
#
# COMPACT_ATOMS: atom_id res chain seq x y z
N THR A 1 39.93 40.51 73.08
CA THR A 1 40.41 41.51 74.04
C THR A 1 41.75 42.07 73.53
N THR A 2 41.86 43.37 73.47
CA THR A 2 43.10 44.06 73.15
C THR A 2 43.96 44.12 74.36
N VAL A 3 45.31 44.42 74.21
CA VAL A 3 46.35 44.45 75.29
C VAL A 3 46.03 45.51 76.40
N ASN A 4 44.99 46.39 76.26
CA ASN A 4 44.59 47.44 77.16
C ASN A 4 43.18 47.34 77.69
N ASP A 5 42.60 46.15 77.80
CA ASP A 5 41.19 45.86 78.26
C ASP A 5 40.08 46.61 77.56
N CYS A 6 40.28 47.14 76.33
CA CYS A 6 39.26 47.65 75.53
C CYS A 6 38.60 46.61 74.68
N ASP A 7 37.25 46.63 74.53
CA ASP A 7 36.50 45.72 73.64
C ASP A 7 36.95 45.93 72.20
N SER A 8 37.26 44.85 71.53
CA SER A 8 37.57 44.85 70.10
C SER A 8 36.39 44.29 69.35
N ILE A 9 35.79 45.10 68.51
CA ILE A 9 34.70 44.66 67.60
C ILE A 9 35.31 44.24 66.28
N VAL A 10 35.10 43.02 65.93
CA VAL A 10 35.42 42.49 64.59
C VAL A 10 34.14 42.40 63.79
N ASN A 11 34.06 43.19 62.73
CA ASN A 11 32.95 43.09 61.78
C ASN A 11 33.32 42.03 60.72
N LEU A 12 32.47 41.02 60.59
CA LEU A 12 32.55 40.02 59.51
C LEU A 12 31.47 40.39 58.47
N THR A 13 31.88 40.62 57.25
CA THR A 13 30.98 40.64 56.11
C THR A 13 31.05 39.30 55.42
N LEU A 14 29.97 38.53 55.50
CA LEU A 14 29.85 37.22 54.86
C LEU A 14 28.94 37.33 53.66
N THR A 15 29.45 36.95 52.48
CA THR A 15 28.63 36.76 51.28
C THR A 15 28.48 35.24 51.06
N ILE A 16 27.25 34.80 51.06
CA ILE A 16 26.90 33.41 50.73
C ILE A 16 26.45 33.39 49.27
N ASN A 17 27.19 32.66 48.44
CA ASN A 17 26.83 32.39 47.05
C ASN A 17 26.04 31.08 46.99
N GLU A 18 25.01 31.04 46.18
CA GLU A 18 24.14 29.83 46.03
C GLU A 18 24.42 29.13 44.70
N SER A 19 24.18 27.81 44.66
CA SER A 19 24.15 27.00 43.48
C SER A 19 22.94 27.37 42.61
N THR A 20 23.04 27.16 41.30
CA THR A 20 21.94 27.44 40.36
C THR A 20 21.50 26.16 39.69
N THR A 21 20.20 26.12 39.32
CA THR A 21 19.63 24.99 38.62
C THR A 21 18.72 25.51 37.48
N SER A 22 18.81 24.90 36.33
CA SER A 22 17.89 25.12 35.18
C SER A 22 17.28 23.81 34.72
N LEU A 23 16.12 23.87 34.06
CA LEU A 23 15.49 22.80 33.38
C LEU A 23 15.09 23.26 31.98
N GLU A 24 15.42 22.48 30.97
CA GLU A 24 15.04 22.64 29.58
C GLU A 24 14.32 21.39 29.12
N THR A 25 13.22 21.52 28.37
CA THR A 25 12.51 20.41 27.76
C THR A 25 12.54 20.61 26.25
N ILE A 26 13.08 19.62 25.53
CA ILE A 26 13.34 19.68 24.10
C ILE A 26 12.75 18.43 23.42
N ASN A 27 12.09 18.66 22.29
CA ASN A 27 11.67 17.62 21.36
C ASN A 27 12.42 17.84 20.04
N GLU A 28 13.16 16.85 19.57
CA GLU A 28 13.97 16.93 18.36
C GLU A 28 13.92 15.63 17.57
N CYS A 29 14.27 15.74 16.30
CA CYS A 29 14.32 14.61 15.38
C CYS A 29 15.73 14.04 15.35
N ASP A 30 15.86 12.71 15.39
CA ASP A 30 17.09 11.94 15.25
C ASP A 30 18.17 12.24 16.28
N THR A 31 18.60 13.48 16.44
CA THR A 31 19.71 13.85 17.32
C THR A 31 19.56 15.27 17.89
N TYR A 32 20.17 15.50 19.07
CA TYR A 32 20.24 16.82 19.68
C TYR A 32 21.63 17.10 20.25
N ASP A 33 22.23 18.25 19.92
CA ASP A 33 23.50 18.69 20.46
C ASP A 33 23.29 19.57 21.68
N TRP A 34 23.77 19.13 22.85
CA TRP A 34 23.67 19.89 24.08
C TRP A 34 24.97 19.90 24.88
N ASN A 35 25.43 21.09 25.23
CA ASN A 35 26.69 21.31 25.98
C ASN A 35 27.90 20.55 25.41
N GLY A 36 27.99 20.46 24.05
CA GLY A 36 29.11 19.81 23.36
C GLY A 36 29.03 18.27 23.28
N THR A 37 27.87 17.69 23.62
CA THR A 37 27.60 16.25 23.48
C THR A 37 26.38 16.09 22.58
N THR A 38 26.49 15.18 21.59
CA THR A 38 25.35 14.77 20.73
C THR A 38 24.61 13.62 21.39
N TYR A 39 23.30 13.76 21.52
CA TYR A 39 22.38 12.75 22.06
C TYR A 39 21.55 12.15 20.94
N PHE A 40 21.35 10.83 20.97
CA PHE A 40 20.60 10.05 20.00
C PHE A 40 19.37 9.38 20.60
N GLU A 41 19.17 9.49 21.90
CA GLU A 41 18.11 8.80 22.63
C GLU A 41 17.40 9.79 23.55
N SER A 42 16.11 9.58 23.75
CA SER A 42 15.32 10.31 24.75
C SER A 42 15.82 10.02 26.15
N GLY A 43 15.79 11.03 27.02
CA GLY A 43 16.19 10.84 28.41
C GLY A 43 16.34 12.15 29.20
N ASN A 44 16.64 12.00 30.49
CA ASN A 44 16.96 13.10 31.36
C ASN A 44 18.47 13.21 31.52
N TYR A 45 19.03 14.33 31.08
CA TYR A 45 20.47 14.56 31.07
C TYR A 45 20.82 15.71 32.02
N VAL A 46 22.01 15.64 32.65
CA VAL A 46 22.47 16.66 33.57
C VAL A 46 23.87 17.11 33.17
N TYR A 47 24.02 18.41 33.04
CA TYR A 47 25.33 19.04 32.83
C TYR A 47 25.73 19.87 34.07
N ILE A 48 26.90 19.60 34.59
CA ILE A 48 27.45 20.28 35.77
C ILE A 48 28.47 21.31 35.32
N SER A 49 28.28 22.54 35.76
CA SER A 49 29.20 23.63 35.51
C SER A 49 29.37 24.49 36.81
N THR A 50 30.11 25.58 36.72
CA THR A 50 30.20 26.56 37.79
C THR A 50 29.56 27.89 37.36
N ASN A 51 28.76 28.50 38.24
CA ASN A 51 28.17 29.81 37.98
C ASN A 51 29.24 30.95 38.17
N VAL A 52 28.84 32.18 37.85
CA VAL A 52 29.75 33.35 37.89
C VAL A 52 30.34 33.64 39.27
N ASN A 53 29.77 33.07 40.33
CA ASN A 53 30.23 33.21 41.71
C ASN A 53 31.08 32.01 42.16
N GLY A 54 31.38 31.08 41.27
CA GLY A 54 32.20 29.87 41.56
C GLY A 54 31.45 28.76 42.26
N CYS A 55 30.11 28.82 42.35
CA CYS A 55 29.30 27.74 42.93
C CYS A 55 28.80 26.79 41.84
N ASP A 56 28.43 25.55 42.21
CA ASP A 56 27.91 24.53 41.30
C ASP A 56 26.66 25.04 40.59
N SER A 57 26.59 24.79 39.29
CA SER A 57 25.43 25.06 38.43
C SER A 57 25.01 23.77 37.73
N LEU A 58 23.77 23.39 37.94
CA LEU A 58 23.15 22.19 37.33
C LEU A 58 22.21 22.60 36.20
N ALA A 59 22.53 22.23 34.98
CA ALA A 59 21.61 22.33 33.89
C ALA A 59 21.00 20.93 33.65
N ASN A 60 19.66 20.83 33.69
CA ASN A 60 18.90 19.60 33.43
C ASN A 60 18.22 19.74 32.07
N LEU A 61 18.30 18.68 31.28
CA LEU A 61 17.62 18.53 30.00
C LEU A 61 16.68 17.34 30.08
N ASP A 62 15.40 17.56 29.79
CA ASP A 62 14.40 16.53 29.51
C ASP A 62 14.23 16.48 27.99
N LEU A 63 14.85 15.45 27.37
CA LEU A 63 14.98 15.33 25.93
C LEU A 63 14.10 14.22 25.41
N ILE A 64 13.30 14.52 24.39
CA ILE A 64 12.58 13.57 23.57
C ILE A 64 13.21 13.60 22.18
N ILE A 65 13.74 12.45 21.74
CA ILE A 65 14.23 12.24 20.38
C ILE A 65 13.21 11.35 19.66
N SER A 66 12.63 11.89 18.59
CA SER A 66 11.79 11.12 17.70
C SER A 66 12.62 10.46 16.60
N GLN A 67 12.45 9.15 16.45
CA GLN A 67 13.05 8.36 15.38
C GLN A 67 11.94 7.60 14.68
N LEU A 68 11.68 7.96 13.41
CA LEU A 68 10.64 7.35 12.61
C LEU A 68 11.21 6.20 11.78
N GLU A 69 10.54 5.06 11.83
CA GLU A 69 10.92 3.89 11.04
C GLU A 69 10.36 3.97 9.62
N LEU A 70 11.00 3.24 8.68
CA LEU A 70 10.49 3.13 7.32
C LEU A 70 9.11 2.47 7.32
N LEU A 71 8.15 3.10 6.66
CA LEU A 71 6.77 2.63 6.59
C LEU A 71 6.63 1.39 5.72
N SER A 72 5.59 0.61 6.00
CA SER A 72 5.18 -0.52 5.17
C SER A 72 3.76 -0.29 4.65
N ILE A 73 3.63 -0.19 3.32
CA ILE A 73 2.34 0.01 2.65
C ILE A 73 1.68 -1.34 2.45
N ASN A 74 0.42 -1.46 2.88
CA ASN A 74 -0.48 -2.56 2.58
C ASN A 74 -1.48 -2.12 1.51
N GLY A 75 -1.58 -2.86 0.42
CA GLY A 75 -2.47 -2.60 -0.70
C GLY A 75 -2.05 -3.38 -1.94
N ASP A 76 -2.94 -3.45 -2.92
CA ASP A 76 -2.70 -4.20 -4.15
C ASP A 76 -1.73 -3.46 -5.08
N GLN A 77 -0.78 -4.22 -5.68
CA GLN A 77 0.13 -3.70 -6.71
C GLN A 77 -0.52 -3.64 -8.11
N VAL A 78 -1.75 -4.08 -8.23
CA VAL A 78 -2.56 -3.96 -9.44
C VAL A 78 -3.83 -3.20 -9.10
N GLY A 79 -3.95 -1.98 -9.62
CA GLY A 79 -5.16 -1.18 -9.54
C GLY A 79 -6.05 -1.43 -10.76
N PHE A 80 -7.37 -1.41 -10.58
CA PHE A 80 -8.30 -1.48 -11.70
C PHE A 80 -9.07 -0.18 -11.84
N THR A 81 -9.14 0.34 -13.09
CA THR A 81 -9.97 1.50 -13.42
C THR A 81 -11.45 1.15 -13.22
N GLU A 82 -12.27 2.14 -12.92
CA GLU A 82 -13.73 1.99 -12.73
C GLU A 82 -14.16 1.05 -11.59
N THR A 83 -13.22 0.57 -10.76
CA THR A 83 -13.54 -0.19 -9.54
C THR A 83 -13.55 0.74 -8.34
N GLU A 84 -14.58 0.63 -7.53
CA GLU A 84 -14.61 1.26 -6.20
C GLU A 84 -13.68 0.49 -5.25
N ASN A 85 -13.03 1.22 -4.32
CA ASN A 85 -12.28 0.66 -3.19
C ASN A 85 -10.85 0.13 -3.47
N ASN A 86 -10.04 0.87 -4.22
CA ASN A 86 -8.60 0.65 -4.16
C ASN A 86 -8.06 1.25 -2.85
N THR A 87 -8.07 0.47 -1.77
CA THR A 87 -7.67 0.90 -0.44
C THR A 87 -6.20 0.61 -0.19
N TYR A 88 -5.48 1.59 0.33
CA TYR A 88 -4.09 1.48 0.76
C TYR A 88 -3.97 1.93 2.21
N SER A 89 -3.18 1.23 3.00
CA SER A 89 -3.02 1.51 4.43
C SER A 89 -1.60 1.31 4.91
N ILE A 90 -1.27 1.92 6.04
CA ILE A 90 0.01 1.74 6.71
C ILE A 90 -0.10 0.60 7.72
N ILE A 91 0.81 -0.37 7.61
CA ILE A 91 0.93 -1.45 8.60
C ILE A 91 1.53 -0.85 9.88
N ASN A 92 0.87 -1.10 11.03
CA ASN A 92 1.27 -0.58 12.34
C ASN A 92 1.34 0.96 12.41
N SER A 93 0.35 1.65 11.82
CA SER A 93 0.27 3.12 11.88
C SER A 93 0.20 3.64 13.31
N ASN A 94 0.84 4.80 13.57
CA ASN A 94 0.76 5.51 14.84
C ASN A 94 -0.44 6.48 14.79
N ALA A 95 -1.29 6.45 15.82
CA ALA A 95 -2.46 7.31 15.90
C ALA A 95 -2.13 8.80 16.12
N SER A 96 -0.94 9.12 16.65
CA SER A 96 -0.47 10.48 16.87
C SER A 96 0.22 11.09 15.65
N SER A 97 0.48 10.29 14.62
CA SER A 97 1.13 10.74 13.39
C SER A 97 0.13 11.02 12.28
N THR A 98 0.55 11.81 11.31
CA THR A 98 -0.18 12.09 10.06
C THR A 98 0.61 11.56 8.88
N TYR A 99 -0.09 10.97 7.91
CA TYR A 99 0.53 10.35 6.74
C TYR A 99 0.21 11.16 5.48
N PHE A 100 1.24 11.42 4.67
CA PHE A 100 1.14 12.22 3.45
C PHE A 100 1.42 11.35 2.24
N TRP A 101 0.39 11.16 1.42
CA TRP A 101 0.44 10.30 0.25
C TRP A 101 0.62 11.10 -1.04
N SER A 102 1.32 10.53 -1.98
CA SER A 102 1.55 11.10 -3.32
C SER A 102 1.55 10.04 -4.41
N LEU A 103 1.15 10.43 -5.63
CA LEU A 103 1.29 9.65 -6.85
C LEU A 103 2.31 10.29 -7.76
N SER A 104 3.18 9.49 -8.38
CA SER A 104 4.23 9.98 -9.30
C SER A 104 3.67 10.61 -10.58
N ASN A 105 2.40 10.38 -10.90
CA ASN A 105 1.70 10.94 -12.05
C ASN A 105 0.20 11.13 -11.72
N ASN A 106 -0.54 11.75 -12.63
CA ASN A 106 -1.95 12.12 -12.45
C ASN A 106 -2.91 11.04 -12.99
N ILE A 107 -2.61 9.76 -12.84
CA ILE A 107 -3.49 8.67 -13.32
C ILE A 107 -4.55 8.25 -12.32
N GLY A 108 -4.59 8.85 -11.15
CA GLY A 108 -5.58 8.60 -10.12
C GLY A 108 -5.76 9.80 -9.22
N THR A 109 -6.83 9.79 -8.44
CA THR A 109 -7.10 10.72 -7.35
C THR A 109 -7.02 9.99 -6.02
N ILE A 110 -6.31 10.59 -5.07
CA ILE A 110 -6.27 10.11 -3.70
C ILE A 110 -7.43 10.78 -2.98
N ASP A 111 -8.34 9.97 -2.45
CA ASP A 111 -9.41 10.43 -1.58
C ASP A 111 -8.96 10.20 -0.13
N ASP A 112 -9.11 11.23 0.72
CA ASP A 112 -8.77 11.15 2.12
C ASP A 112 -9.55 10.04 2.80
N GLY A 113 -8.85 9.15 3.50
CA GLY A 113 -9.45 8.02 4.17
C GLY A 113 -9.94 8.38 5.58
N ASN A 114 -9.05 8.21 6.56
CA ASN A 114 -9.36 8.50 7.97
C ASN A 114 -8.71 9.84 8.43
N ALA A 115 -8.94 10.20 9.69
CA ALA A 115 -8.54 11.52 10.23
C ALA A 115 -7.02 11.80 10.20
N ASN A 116 -6.18 10.75 10.17
CA ASN A 116 -4.72 10.88 10.12
C ASN A 116 -4.12 10.31 8.82
N ASN A 117 -4.97 9.96 7.83
CA ASN A 117 -4.59 9.39 6.53
C ASN A 117 -3.73 8.12 6.62
N SER A 118 -3.85 7.34 7.70
CA SER A 118 -3.19 6.01 7.78
C SER A 118 -3.83 4.98 6.84
N GLU A 119 -5.00 5.31 6.31
CA GLU A 119 -5.71 4.57 5.26
C GLU A 119 -6.28 5.57 4.27
N ILE A 120 -6.11 5.30 2.97
CA ILE A 120 -6.64 6.10 1.86
C ILE A 120 -7.35 5.21 0.85
N ILE A 121 -8.19 5.85 0.03
CA ILE A 121 -8.80 5.24 -1.14
C ILE A 121 -8.27 5.94 -2.38
N ILE A 122 -7.94 5.17 -3.42
CA ILE A 122 -7.53 5.73 -4.71
C ILE A 122 -8.55 5.37 -5.78
N THR A 123 -9.04 6.40 -6.47
CA THR A 123 -9.84 6.25 -7.69
C THR A 123 -8.92 6.38 -8.89
N TRP A 124 -8.78 5.28 -9.67
CA TRP A 124 -7.92 5.26 -10.86
C TRP A 124 -8.62 5.85 -12.08
N GLY A 125 -7.85 6.51 -12.93
CA GLY A 125 -8.32 7.02 -14.22
C GLY A 125 -8.53 5.91 -15.26
N GLU A 126 -9.01 6.28 -16.45
CA GLU A 126 -9.50 5.33 -17.47
C GLU A 126 -8.42 4.59 -18.28
N ASN A 127 -7.15 4.91 -18.13
CA ASN A 127 -6.08 4.36 -18.99
C ASN A 127 -5.16 3.43 -18.23
N ASP A 128 -4.75 2.35 -18.90
CA ASP A 128 -3.69 1.47 -18.42
C ASP A 128 -2.39 2.27 -18.28
N SER A 129 -1.76 2.21 -17.12
CA SER A 129 -0.52 2.93 -16.83
C SER A 129 0.15 2.39 -15.58
N GLU A 130 1.44 2.63 -15.46
CA GLU A 130 2.18 2.39 -14.23
C GLU A 130 2.32 3.69 -13.43
N THR A 131 2.26 3.59 -12.11
CA THR A 131 2.49 4.69 -11.18
C THR A 131 3.24 4.21 -9.95
N ILE A 132 3.78 5.16 -9.21
CA ILE A 132 4.38 4.91 -7.91
C ILE A 132 3.54 5.66 -6.87
N LEU A 133 3.02 4.93 -5.90
CA LEU A 133 2.37 5.49 -4.72
C LEU A 133 3.41 5.60 -3.61
N CYS A 134 3.62 6.80 -3.10
CA CYS A 134 4.55 7.06 -2.02
C CYS A 134 3.85 7.67 -0.81
N VAL A 135 4.42 7.45 0.37
CA VAL A 135 3.93 7.99 1.64
C VAL A 135 5.09 8.30 2.57
N TYR A 136 4.99 9.39 3.32
CA TYR A 136 5.83 9.65 4.48
C TYR A 136 4.98 9.96 5.71
N GLU A 137 5.55 9.79 6.87
CA GLU A 137 4.97 10.07 8.18
C GLU A 137 5.48 11.40 8.71
N GLU A 138 4.60 12.17 9.36
CA GLU A 138 4.96 13.27 10.22
C GLU A 138 4.36 13.04 11.60
N ASP A 139 5.20 13.03 12.65
CA ASP A 139 4.76 12.80 14.02
C ASP A 139 4.19 14.07 14.67
N GLU A 140 3.76 13.96 15.92
CA GLU A 140 3.21 15.07 16.70
C GLU A 140 4.20 16.21 17.00
N PHE A 141 5.49 15.97 16.82
CA PHE A 141 6.57 16.95 17.00
C PHE A 141 7.00 17.62 15.70
N GLY A 142 6.44 17.19 14.56
CA GLY A 142 6.77 17.68 13.22
C GLY A 142 8.00 16.99 12.60
N CYS A 143 8.45 15.87 13.16
CA CYS A 143 9.50 15.08 12.56
C CYS A 143 8.96 14.29 11.37
N GLN A 144 9.67 14.34 10.24
CA GLN A 144 9.31 13.65 9.02
C GLN A 144 10.16 12.42 8.82
N GLY A 145 9.51 11.28 8.57
CA GLY A 145 10.15 10.01 8.22
C GLY A 145 10.59 9.94 6.76
N GLU A 146 11.35 8.90 6.45
CA GLU A 146 11.71 8.60 5.07
C GLU A 146 10.48 8.18 4.26
N GLU A 147 10.48 8.51 2.95
CA GLU A 147 9.41 8.16 2.04
C GLU A 147 9.46 6.68 1.67
N SER A 148 8.33 5.98 1.85
CA SER A 148 8.12 4.60 1.41
C SER A 148 7.26 4.58 0.17
N CYS A 149 7.61 3.73 -0.82
CA CYS A 149 6.96 3.72 -2.12
C CYS A 149 6.54 2.31 -2.56
N LEU A 150 5.41 2.23 -3.27
CA LEU A 150 4.84 1.02 -3.87
C LEU A 150 4.60 1.25 -5.35
N ASN A 151 5.12 0.35 -6.21
CA ASN A 151 4.81 0.38 -7.64
C ASN A 151 3.44 -0.25 -7.87
N ILE A 152 2.59 0.44 -8.67
CA ILE A 152 1.22 0.02 -8.97
C ILE A 152 1.05 -0.01 -10.50
N ASP A 153 0.57 -1.14 -11.00
CA ASP A 153 0.20 -1.35 -12.39
C ASP A 153 -1.31 -1.17 -12.54
N VAL A 154 -1.75 -0.02 -13.05
CA VAL A 154 -3.16 0.30 -13.24
C VAL A 154 -3.64 -0.27 -14.56
N LYS A 155 -4.67 -1.12 -14.51
CA LYS A 155 -5.25 -1.81 -15.66
C LYS A 155 -6.72 -1.48 -15.81
N ARG A 156 -7.17 -1.36 -17.03
CA ARG A 156 -8.61 -1.43 -17.29
C ARG A 156 -9.10 -2.84 -16.96
N PRO A 157 -10.25 -2.98 -16.30
CA PRO A 157 -10.89 -4.26 -16.26
C PRO A 157 -11.09 -4.66 -17.72
N SER A 158 -10.29 -5.61 -18.20
CA SER A 158 -10.57 -6.18 -19.50
C SER A 158 -11.95 -6.79 -19.38
N ASN A 159 -12.88 -6.38 -20.27
CA ASN A 159 -14.16 -7.08 -20.48
C ASN A 159 -13.93 -8.49 -21.07
N ILE A 160 -12.70 -8.92 -21.18
CA ILE A 160 -12.34 -10.32 -21.19
C ILE A 160 -12.44 -10.74 -19.72
N ILE A 161 -13.62 -11.17 -19.32
CA ILE A 161 -13.76 -12.08 -18.21
C ILE A 161 -12.81 -13.22 -18.59
N ASP A 162 -11.67 -13.28 -17.91
CA ASP A 162 -10.85 -14.49 -17.88
C ASP A 162 -11.73 -15.48 -17.12
N PHE A 163 -12.65 -16.08 -17.87
CA PHE A 163 -13.48 -17.14 -17.35
C PHE A 163 -12.49 -18.26 -17.07
N GLU A 164 -12.21 -18.46 -15.79
CA GLU A 164 -11.54 -19.69 -15.34
C GLU A 164 -12.04 -20.85 -16.19
N GLU A 165 -11.16 -21.76 -16.54
CA GLU A 165 -11.28 -22.88 -17.52
C GLU A 165 -12.58 -23.72 -17.47
N GLU A 166 -13.54 -23.41 -16.61
CA GLU A 166 -14.74 -24.21 -16.37
C GLU A 166 -15.96 -23.88 -17.23
N ILE A 167 -15.97 -22.75 -17.98
CA ILE A 167 -17.20 -22.28 -18.66
C ILE A 167 -17.47 -22.97 -19.99
N LEU A 168 -16.46 -23.52 -20.66
CA LEU A 168 -16.62 -24.29 -21.89
C LEU A 168 -15.96 -25.67 -21.75
N LEU A 169 -16.72 -26.66 -21.37
CA LEU A 169 -16.28 -28.05 -21.28
C LEU A 169 -16.57 -28.82 -22.57
N VAL A 170 -15.60 -29.58 -23.05
CA VAL A 170 -15.76 -30.41 -24.24
C VAL A 170 -15.29 -31.82 -23.90
N TYR A 171 -16.21 -32.76 -23.85
CA TYR A 171 -15.89 -34.14 -23.51
C TYR A 171 -16.74 -35.17 -24.25
N PRO A 172 -16.11 -36.23 -24.77
CA PRO A 172 -14.67 -36.48 -24.84
C PRO A 172 -13.95 -35.56 -25.84
N ASN A 173 -12.68 -35.26 -25.55
CA ASN A 173 -11.75 -34.56 -26.44
C ASN A 173 -10.35 -35.20 -26.23
N PRO A 174 -9.76 -35.88 -27.22
CA PRO A 174 -10.26 -36.13 -28.58
C PRO A 174 -11.51 -37.04 -28.69
N PHE A 175 -12.21 -36.94 -29.84
CA PHE A 175 -13.38 -37.78 -30.08
C PHE A 175 -13.40 -38.39 -31.51
N THR A 176 -14.04 -39.58 -31.62
CA THR A 176 -14.17 -40.32 -32.89
C THR A 176 -15.57 -40.24 -33.52
N HIS A 177 -16.61 -40.10 -32.71
CA HIS A 177 -18.00 -40.11 -33.18
C HIS A 177 -18.78 -38.85 -32.78
N LYS A 178 -18.72 -38.48 -31.51
CA LYS A 178 -19.42 -37.34 -30.95
C LYS A 178 -18.70 -36.80 -29.72
N THR A 179 -18.86 -35.51 -29.45
CA THR A 179 -18.48 -34.85 -28.22
C THR A 179 -19.61 -34.01 -27.69
N THR A 180 -19.67 -33.76 -26.39
CA THR A 180 -20.59 -32.85 -25.76
C THR A 180 -19.84 -31.55 -25.44
N VAL A 181 -20.41 -30.43 -25.81
CA VAL A 181 -19.97 -29.08 -25.46
C VAL A 181 -20.92 -28.57 -24.40
N SER A 182 -20.43 -28.32 -23.21
CA SER A 182 -21.19 -27.77 -22.08
C SER A 182 -20.65 -26.40 -21.72
N PHE A 183 -21.56 -25.48 -21.41
CA PHE A 183 -21.24 -24.10 -21.03
C PHE A 183 -22.29 -23.57 -20.07
N ASP A 184 -21.95 -22.56 -19.31
CA ASP A 184 -22.89 -21.93 -18.38
C ASP A 184 -23.83 -20.98 -19.12
N ASN A 185 -25.14 -21.19 -18.98
CA ASN A 185 -26.20 -20.36 -19.60
C ASN A 185 -27.43 -20.26 -18.67
N PRO A 186 -27.26 -19.68 -17.47
CA PRO A 186 -28.33 -19.64 -16.45
C PRO A 186 -29.54 -18.80 -16.90
N THR A 187 -29.31 -17.82 -17.75
CA THR A 187 -30.35 -16.92 -18.29
C THR A 187 -31.07 -17.49 -19.50
N GLN A 188 -30.67 -18.68 -19.98
CA GLN A 188 -31.18 -19.29 -21.22
C GLN A 188 -31.12 -18.35 -22.43
N SER A 189 -30.07 -17.53 -22.49
CA SER A 189 -29.81 -16.64 -23.62
C SER A 189 -29.48 -17.45 -24.88
N LYS A 190 -29.72 -16.85 -26.06
CA LYS A 190 -29.45 -17.50 -27.35
C LYS A 190 -27.92 -17.53 -27.59
N ALA A 191 -27.33 -18.70 -27.48
CA ALA A 191 -25.92 -18.91 -27.83
C ALA A 191 -25.76 -19.32 -29.29
N VAL A 192 -24.56 -19.05 -29.84
CA VAL A 192 -24.09 -19.51 -31.14
C VAL A 192 -22.78 -20.26 -30.92
N ILE A 193 -22.67 -21.47 -31.48
CA ILE A 193 -21.42 -22.25 -31.49
C ILE A 193 -20.97 -22.45 -32.93
N LYS A 194 -19.75 -22.01 -33.21
CA LYS A 194 -19.05 -22.18 -34.49
C LYS A 194 -17.91 -23.18 -34.36
N LEU A 195 -17.81 -24.09 -35.28
CA LEU A 195 -16.66 -25.00 -35.43
C LEU A 195 -15.78 -24.47 -36.55
N ILE A 196 -14.54 -24.17 -36.24
CA ILE A 196 -13.57 -23.56 -37.16
C ILE A 196 -12.42 -24.54 -37.42
N ASP A 197 -12.06 -24.72 -38.68
CA ASP A 197 -10.93 -25.58 -39.07
C ASP A 197 -9.57 -24.85 -38.83
N SER A 198 -8.47 -25.57 -39.02
CA SER A 198 -7.10 -25.08 -38.89
C SER A 198 -6.76 -23.91 -39.86
N ARG A 199 -7.59 -23.67 -40.88
CA ARG A 199 -7.44 -22.55 -41.85
C ARG A 199 -8.30 -21.35 -41.49
N GLY A 200 -9.00 -21.37 -40.35
CA GLY A 200 -9.87 -20.28 -39.87
C GLY A 200 -11.26 -20.26 -40.54
N ARG A 201 -11.66 -21.31 -41.29
CA ARG A 201 -12.97 -21.37 -41.94
C ARG A 201 -14.00 -21.98 -41.02
N VAL A 202 -15.19 -21.38 -40.91
CA VAL A 202 -16.33 -21.95 -40.22
C VAL A 202 -16.83 -23.17 -41.03
N VAL A 203 -16.70 -24.37 -40.47
CA VAL A 203 -17.11 -25.61 -41.11
C VAL A 203 -18.48 -26.10 -40.62
N ARG A 204 -18.93 -25.61 -39.47
CA ARG A 204 -20.26 -25.86 -38.91
C ARG A 204 -20.67 -24.75 -37.94
N GLU A 205 -21.97 -24.44 -37.94
CA GLU A 205 -22.54 -23.46 -37.03
C GLU A 205 -23.82 -24.03 -36.40
N TYR A 206 -24.01 -23.74 -35.11
CA TYR A 206 -25.21 -24.03 -34.34
C TYR A 206 -25.68 -22.73 -33.70
N SER A 207 -26.87 -22.30 -34.04
CA SER A 207 -27.46 -21.02 -33.57
C SER A 207 -28.72 -21.26 -32.76
N ASN A 208 -29.16 -20.23 -32.02
CA ASN A 208 -30.34 -20.26 -31.14
C ASN A 208 -30.27 -21.36 -30.04
N ILE A 209 -29.09 -21.66 -29.51
CA ILE A 209 -28.94 -22.63 -28.45
C ILE A 209 -29.32 -21.94 -27.13
N ILE A 210 -30.40 -22.40 -26.48
CA ILE A 210 -30.87 -21.92 -25.17
C ILE A 210 -30.50 -22.86 -24.01
N SER A 211 -30.07 -24.09 -24.35
CA SER A 211 -29.57 -25.06 -23.37
C SER A 211 -28.14 -24.73 -22.95
N ASN A 212 -27.70 -25.30 -21.85
CA ASN A 212 -26.32 -25.22 -21.37
C ASN A 212 -25.40 -26.28 -21.97
N ASN A 213 -25.84 -27.07 -22.96
CA ASN A 213 -25.01 -28.02 -23.69
C ASN A 213 -25.56 -28.34 -25.08
N ILE A 214 -24.65 -28.83 -25.97
CA ILE A 214 -24.99 -29.40 -27.24
C ILE A 214 -24.10 -30.59 -27.55
N ILE A 215 -24.57 -31.47 -28.47
CA ILE A 215 -23.78 -32.60 -28.95
C ILE A 215 -23.29 -32.30 -30.37
N ILE A 216 -21.98 -32.28 -30.56
CA ILE A 216 -21.34 -32.19 -31.87
C ILE A 216 -21.00 -33.62 -32.37
N LYS A 217 -21.54 -34.00 -33.50
CA LYS A 217 -21.24 -35.28 -34.13
C LYS A 217 -20.18 -35.08 -35.21
N LYS A 218 -19.22 -36.03 -35.35
CA LYS A 218 -18.17 -36.00 -36.37
C LYS A 218 -18.77 -35.92 -37.80
N LYS A 219 -19.68 -36.84 -38.13
CA LYS A 219 -20.25 -36.93 -39.47
C LYS A 219 -19.16 -36.83 -40.55
N GLU A 220 -19.26 -35.87 -41.48
CA GLU A 220 -18.35 -35.63 -42.60
C GLU A 220 -17.11 -34.77 -42.27
N LEU A 221 -16.88 -34.44 -40.96
CA LEU A 221 -15.70 -33.69 -40.55
C LEU A 221 -14.45 -34.60 -40.68
N SER A 222 -13.40 -34.01 -41.25
CA SER A 222 -12.11 -34.69 -41.37
C SER A 222 -11.43 -34.84 -40.00
N ILE A 223 -10.54 -35.82 -39.89
CA ILE A 223 -9.64 -35.94 -38.74
C ILE A 223 -8.74 -34.70 -38.67
N GLY A 224 -8.53 -34.13 -37.46
CA GLY A 224 -7.69 -32.98 -37.28
C GLY A 224 -8.06 -32.08 -36.11
N LEU A 225 -7.36 -30.93 -36.00
CA LEU A 225 -7.56 -29.90 -35.01
C LEU A 225 -8.61 -28.90 -35.49
N TYR A 226 -9.54 -28.58 -34.61
CA TYR A 226 -10.58 -27.59 -34.80
C TYR A 226 -10.65 -26.71 -33.57
N ASN A 227 -11.23 -25.49 -33.74
CA ASN A 227 -11.57 -24.61 -32.62
C ASN A 227 -13.09 -24.51 -32.54
N ILE A 228 -13.62 -24.69 -31.35
CA ILE A 228 -14.99 -24.29 -30.97
C ILE A 228 -14.95 -22.82 -30.55
N VAL A 229 -15.85 -22.04 -31.12
CA VAL A 229 -16.09 -20.64 -30.71
C VAL A 229 -17.52 -20.57 -30.23
N LEU A 230 -17.71 -20.27 -28.95
CA LEU A 230 -18.99 -19.99 -28.31
C LEU A 230 -19.19 -18.48 -28.25
N GLU A 231 -20.30 -18.00 -28.78
CA GLU A 231 -20.76 -16.60 -28.68
C GLU A 231 -22.02 -16.58 -27.79
N LEU A 232 -21.96 -15.92 -26.65
CA LEU A 232 -23.05 -15.83 -25.67
C LEU A 232 -22.99 -14.49 -24.93
N ASN A 233 -24.06 -13.70 -24.95
CA ASN A 233 -24.18 -12.41 -24.25
C ASN A 233 -22.97 -11.47 -24.53
N ASP A 234 -22.62 -11.28 -25.81
CA ASP A 234 -21.46 -10.50 -26.28
C ASP A 234 -20.08 -11.06 -25.89
N ASN A 235 -20.04 -12.21 -25.20
CA ASN A 235 -18.80 -12.92 -24.87
C ASN A 235 -18.45 -13.94 -25.95
N ILE A 236 -17.14 -14.08 -26.22
CA ILE A 236 -16.61 -15.05 -27.17
C ILE A 236 -15.60 -15.93 -26.46
N ILE A 237 -15.92 -17.22 -26.34
CA ILE A 237 -15.03 -18.24 -25.72
C ILE A 237 -14.55 -19.20 -26.79
N LYS A 238 -13.25 -19.54 -26.77
CA LYS A 238 -12.63 -20.45 -27.74
C LYS A 238 -12.00 -21.63 -27.02
N LYS A 239 -12.22 -22.84 -27.57
CA LYS A 239 -11.57 -24.06 -27.08
C LYS A 239 -11.16 -24.96 -28.23
N SER A 240 -9.95 -25.46 -28.19
CA SER A 240 -9.43 -26.39 -29.20
C SER A 240 -9.95 -27.83 -28.96
N ILE A 241 -10.32 -28.51 -30.05
CA ILE A 241 -10.75 -29.90 -30.02
C ILE A 241 -10.06 -30.72 -31.10
N VAL A 242 -9.92 -31.99 -30.87
CA VAL A 242 -9.30 -32.93 -31.80
C VAL A 242 -10.31 -34.00 -32.23
N ILE A 243 -10.49 -34.14 -33.52
CA ILE A 243 -11.28 -35.20 -34.14
C ILE A 243 -10.33 -36.33 -34.59
N GLN A 244 -10.65 -37.56 -34.19
CA GLN A 244 -9.91 -38.77 -34.54
C GLN A 244 -10.72 -39.70 -35.46
#